data_5ddbc93aed9f986e7ddf062b7195943d
#
_entry.id   5ddbc93aed9f986e7ddf062b7195943d
#
_cell.length_a   1.000
_cell.length_b   1.000
_cell.length_c   1.000
_cell.angle_alpha   90.00
_cell.angle_beta   90.00
_cell.angle_gamma   90.00
#
_symmetry.space_group_name_H-M   'P 1'
#
loop_
_entity.id
_entity.type
_entity.pdbx_description
1 polymer ?
#
loop_
_entity_poly.entity_id
_entity_poly.type
_entity_poly.pdbx_seq_one_letter_code
_entity_poly.pdbx_strand_id
1 'polypeptide(L)'
;DSFSGFPNYHENDSLDKFNELRGDLFESEISRRIELVTRLKKELSNIDSSPANISSSGEFNDTSYDAVKSKIELFGLDNIELIEGDFRETVPAFFKEKQKIIFSANIDCDLYDGYKICLPYISKYLQVGGYVHLDEYYSIKFPGARIACEEFLSSNDTDLSLEKNDTPKEEFERWYLEKK
;
A
#
# COMPACT_ATOMS: atom_id res chain seq x y z
N ASP A 1 -6.42 -5.23 -9.08
CA ASP A 1 -7.22 -4.09 -8.58
C ASP A 1 -8.71 -4.40 -8.73
N SER A 2 -9.52 -3.96 -7.77
CA SER A 2 -10.99 -4.11 -7.83
C SER A 2 -11.64 -3.20 -8.86
N PHE A 3 -11.00 -2.08 -9.21
CA PHE A 3 -11.52 -0.99 -10.02
C PHE A 3 -12.87 -0.42 -9.52
N SER A 4 -13.18 -0.65 -8.25
CA SER A 4 -14.42 -0.23 -7.59
C SER A 4 -14.18 0.39 -6.19
N GLY A 5 -12.93 0.75 -5.91
CA GLY A 5 -12.52 1.31 -4.63
C GLY A 5 -12.16 0.26 -3.59
N PHE A 6 -12.03 0.68 -2.34
CA PHE A 6 -11.64 -0.20 -1.25
C PHE A 6 -12.77 -1.18 -0.89
N PRO A 7 -12.47 -2.50 -0.82
CA PRO A 7 -13.51 -3.49 -0.53
C PRO A 7 -13.92 -3.47 0.95
N ASN A 8 -12.97 -3.40 1.87
CA ASN A 8 -13.18 -3.38 3.31
C ASN A 8 -11.97 -2.80 4.02
N TYR A 9 -12.17 -2.30 5.25
CA TYR A 9 -11.11 -1.89 6.15
C TYR A 9 -10.86 -2.96 7.21
N HIS A 10 -9.60 -3.27 7.47
CA HIS A 10 -9.18 -4.10 8.59
C HIS A 10 -9.06 -3.23 9.85
N GLU A 11 -9.10 -3.83 11.04
CA GLU A 11 -8.86 -3.09 12.30
C GLU A 11 -7.49 -2.39 12.33
N ASN A 12 -6.48 -2.96 11.65
CA ASN A 12 -5.16 -2.38 11.51
C ASN A 12 -5.11 -1.14 10.60
N ASP A 13 -6.18 -0.84 9.85
CA ASP A 13 -6.30 0.39 9.07
C ASP A 13 -6.88 1.55 9.91
N SER A 14 -7.26 1.30 11.14
CA SER A 14 -7.79 2.31 12.05
C SER A 14 -6.73 3.36 12.39
N LEU A 15 -7.14 4.64 12.47
CA LEU A 15 -6.22 5.76 12.70
C LEU A 15 -5.52 5.73 14.06
N ASP A 16 -6.11 5.09 15.07
CA ASP A 16 -5.50 4.89 16.38
C ASP A 16 -4.30 3.94 16.33
N LYS A 17 -4.21 3.08 15.32
CA LYS A 17 -3.03 2.23 15.09
C LYS A 17 -1.75 2.99 14.81
N PHE A 18 -1.82 4.24 14.37
CA PHE A 18 -0.62 5.07 14.28
C PHE A 18 0.11 5.23 15.62
N ASN A 19 -0.61 5.16 16.74
CA ASN A 19 0.00 5.21 18.08
C ASN A 19 0.82 3.95 18.40
N GLU A 20 0.60 2.86 17.69
CA GLU A 20 1.32 1.59 17.83
C GLU A 20 2.57 1.55 16.94
N LEU A 21 2.62 2.37 15.87
CA LEU A 21 3.76 2.49 14.98
C LEU A 21 4.87 3.30 15.66
N ARG A 22 5.92 2.63 16.08
CA ARG A 22 7.06 3.24 16.75
C ARG A 22 8.23 3.44 15.80
N GLY A 23 8.87 4.59 15.89
CA GLY A 23 10.09 4.91 15.16
C GLY A 23 10.42 6.39 15.23
N ASP A 24 11.66 6.73 15.37
CA ASP A 24 12.22 7.98 15.89
C ASP A 24 11.77 9.30 15.26
N LEU A 25 11.29 9.30 14.04
CA LEU A 25 10.82 10.53 13.36
C LEU A 25 9.32 10.54 13.13
N PHE A 26 8.69 9.39 13.21
CA PHE A 26 7.31 9.20 12.87
C PHE A 26 6.35 9.67 13.97
N GLU A 27 6.73 9.48 15.23
CA GLU A 27 5.80 9.69 16.34
C GLU A 27 5.31 11.12 16.47
N SER A 28 6.19 12.12 16.36
CA SER A 28 5.80 13.49 16.63
C SER A 28 5.10 14.18 15.44
N GLU A 29 5.55 13.93 14.22
CA GLU A 29 5.00 14.61 13.06
C GLU A 29 3.71 13.98 12.55
N ILE A 30 3.62 12.66 12.55
CA ILE A 30 2.39 11.96 12.14
C ILE A 30 1.30 12.16 13.16
N SER A 31 1.57 11.95 14.44
CA SER A 31 0.59 12.21 15.49
C SER A 31 0.06 13.64 15.41
N ARG A 32 0.95 14.60 15.23
CA ARG A 32 0.57 16.02 15.06
C ARG A 32 -0.29 16.27 13.82
N ARG A 33 0.03 15.63 12.69
CA ARG A 33 -0.76 15.78 11.45
C ARG A 33 -2.11 15.12 11.54
N ILE A 34 -2.19 13.92 12.09
CA ILE A 34 -3.46 13.22 12.32
C ILE A 34 -4.35 14.04 13.26
N GLU A 35 -3.78 14.53 14.37
CA GLU A 35 -4.47 15.39 15.32
C GLU A 35 -4.99 16.65 14.64
N LEU A 36 -4.17 17.32 13.83
CA LEU A 36 -4.56 18.51 13.08
C LEU A 36 -5.68 18.22 12.08
N VAL A 37 -5.56 17.17 11.27
CA VAL A 37 -6.60 16.79 10.28
C VAL A 37 -7.89 16.41 10.97
N THR A 38 -7.82 15.64 12.05
CA THR A 38 -8.99 15.24 12.84
C THR A 38 -9.70 16.46 13.42
N ARG A 39 -8.94 17.39 14.00
CA ARG A 39 -9.49 18.62 14.55
C ARG A 39 -10.12 19.50 13.47
N LEU A 40 -9.45 19.72 12.35
CA LEU A 40 -9.98 20.53 11.25
C LEU A 40 -11.27 19.95 10.68
N LYS A 41 -11.34 18.64 10.46
CA LYS A 41 -12.57 17.97 9.98
C LYS A 41 -13.71 18.15 10.99
N LYS A 42 -13.42 17.97 12.27
CA LYS A 42 -14.45 18.14 13.32
C LYS A 42 -14.93 19.57 13.43
N GLU A 43 -14.02 20.56 13.48
CA GLU A 43 -14.35 21.97 13.65
C GLU A 43 -15.02 22.59 12.41
N LEU A 44 -14.55 22.25 11.20
CA LEU A 44 -15.03 22.86 9.97
C LEU A 44 -16.24 22.16 9.36
N SER A 45 -16.35 20.85 9.52
CA SER A 45 -17.37 20.04 8.84
C SER A 45 -18.22 19.19 9.78
N ASN A 46 -17.91 19.19 11.08
CA ASN A 46 -18.52 18.32 12.09
C ASN A 46 -18.44 16.81 11.72
N ILE A 47 -17.35 16.41 11.03
CA ILE A 47 -17.10 15.05 10.60
C ILE A 47 -16.01 14.44 11.48
N ASP A 48 -16.25 13.24 11.99
CA ASP A 48 -15.23 12.45 12.68
C ASP A 48 -14.32 11.77 11.65
N SER A 49 -12.99 11.82 11.87
CA SER A 49 -12.02 11.20 10.98
C SER A 49 -12.09 9.68 11.06
N SER A 50 -11.97 9.05 9.90
CA SER A 50 -11.96 7.60 9.74
C SER A 50 -11.04 7.22 8.56
N PRO A 51 -10.64 5.95 8.39
CA PRO A 51 -9.91 5.51 7.21
C PRO A 51 -10.58 5.91 5.90
N ALA A 52 -11.90 5.82 5.82
CA ALA A 52 -12.66 6.16 4.62
C ALA A 52 -12.64 7.64 4.24
N ASN A 53 -12.31 8.53 5.16
CA ASN A 53 -12.36 9.97 4.90
C ASN A 53 -11.07 10.73 5.21
N ILE A 54 -10.01 10.05 5.65
CA ILE A 54 -8.73 10.70 5.99
C ILE A 54 -8.02 11.21 4.74
N SER A 55 -8.17 10.53 3.62
CA SER A 55 -7.64 10.93 2.31
C SER A 55 -8.60 11.87 1.59
N SER A 56 -8.06 12.86 0.89
CA SER A 56 -8.81 13.69 -0.05
C SER A 56 -9.20 12.93 -1.33
N SER A 57 -8.52 11.84 -1.63
CA SER A 57 -8.82 10.95 -2.76
C SER A 57 -10.03 10.05 -2.50
N GLY A 58 -10.60 10.09 -1.29
CA GLY A 58 -11.71 9.23 -0.91
C GLY A 58 -11.31 7.75 -0.90
N GLU A 59 -12.19 6.90 -1.37
CA GLU A 59 -12.00 5.45 -1.42
C GLU A 59 -11.63 4.94 -2.82
N PHE A 60 -11.22 5.83 -3.74
CA PHE A 60 -10.85 5.51 -5.14
C PHE A 60 -11.95 4.78 -5.93
N ASN A 61 -13.22 5.05 -5.62
CA ASN A 61 -14.37 4.44 -6.27
C ASN A 61 -14.84 5.17 -7.54
N ASP A 62 -14.10 6.17 -7.97
CA ASP A 62 -14.32 6.98 -9.17
C ASP A 62 -13.54 6.50 -10.41
N THR A 63 -12.86 5.35 -10.29
CA THR A 63 -12.15 4.68 -11.40
C THR A 63 -12.95 3.48 -11.91
N SER A 64 -12.57 2.96 -13.08
CA SER A 64 -13.15 1.74 -13.64
C SER A 64 -12.16 1.00 -14.52
N TYR A 65 -12.34 -0.33 -14.63
CA TYR A 65 -11.56 -1.17 -15.53
C TYR A 65 -11.58 -0.62 -16.98
N ASP A 66 -12.74 -0.29 -17.49
CA ASP A 66 -12.88 0.21 -18.87
C ASP A 66 -12.18 1.55 -19.09
N ALA A 67 -12.20 2.46 -18.10
CA ALA A 67 -11.51 3.73 -18.20
C ALA A 67 -9.98 3.54 -18.28
N VAL A 68 -9.42 2.63 -17.48
CA VAL A 68 -7.98 2.31 -17.50
C VAL A 68 -7.62 1.60 -18.80
N LYS A 69 -8.42 0.63 -19.24
CA LYS A 69 -8.23 -0.09 -20.49
C LYS A 69 -8.22 0.85 -21.69
N SER A 70 -9.18 1.78 -21.76
CA SER A 70 -9.23 2.77 -22.84
C SER A 70 -7.99 3.68 -22.87
N LYS A 71 -7.39 4.02 -21.72
CA LYS A 71 -6.14 4.77 -21.67
C LYS A 71 -4.95 3.95 -22.20
N ILE A 72 -4.86 2.67 -21.84
CA ILE A 72 -3.83 1.74 -22.33
C ILE A 72 -3.91 1.66 -23.86
N GLU A 73 -5.10 1.46 -24.40
CA GLU A 73 -5.34 1.40 -25.86
C GLU A 73 -5.00 2.73 -26.56
N LEU A 74 -5.39 3.86 -25.98
CA LEU A 74 -5.09 5.20 -26.52
C LEU A 74 -3.57 5.46 -26.63
N PHE A 75 -2.80 4.98 -25.65
CA PHE A 75 -1.34 5.13 -25.64
C PHE A 75 -0.61 4.02 -26.42
N GLY A 76 -1.33 3.05 -26.97
CA GLY A 76 -0.75 1.95 -27.74
C GLY A 76 0.16 1.03 -26.89
N LEU A 77 -0.17 0.83 -25.61
CA LEU A 77 0.60 0.00 -24.71
C LEU A 77 0.13 -1.46 -24.83
N ASP A 78 0.99 -2.34 -25.34
CA ASP A 78 0.70 -3.75 -25.62
C ASP A 78 1.30 -4.72 -24.55
N ASN A 79 2.03 -4.18 -23.59
CA ASN A 79 2.73 -4.93 -22.54
C ASN A 79 2.09 -4.80 -21.16
N ILE A 80 0.84 -4.34 -21.08
CA ILE A 80 0.09 -4.17 -19.83
C ILE A 80 -1.06 -5.17 -19.79
N GLU A 81 -1.10 -5.97 -18.73
CA GLU A 81 -2.21 -6.88 -18.41
C GLU A 81 -2.98 -6.35 -17.20
N LEU A 82 -4.26 -6.07 -17.36
CA LEU A 82 -5.15 -5.68 -16.26
C LEU A 82 -5.81 -6.93 -15.68
N ILE A 83 -5.76 -7.07 -14.36
CA ILE A 83 -6.43 -8.14 -13.62
C ILE A 83 -7.43 -7.49 -12.68
N GLU A 84 -8.72 -7.65 -13.02
CA GLU A 84 -9.82 -7.14 -12.22
C GLU A 84 -10.23 -8.14 -11.15
N GLY A 85 -10.41 -7.67 -9.93
CA GLY A 85 -10.97 -8.44 -8.81
C GLY A 85 -10.25 -8.21 -7.49
N ASP A 86 -10.79 -8.89 -6.48
CA ASP A 86 -10.23 -8.89 -5.13
C ASP A 86 -8.88 -9.65 -5.11
N PHE A 87 -7.89 -9.10 -4.43
CA PHE A 87 -6.56 -9.71 -4.32
C PHE A 87 -6.57 -11.09 -3.66
N ARG A 88 -7.54 -11.36 -2.76
CA ARG A 88 -7.71 -12.67 -2.14
C ARG A 88 -7.95 -13.78 -3.15
N GLU A 89 -8.54 -13.46 -4.28
CA GLU A 89 -8.85 -14.38 -5.36
C GLU A 89 -7.85 -14.27 -6.51
N THR A 90 -7.58 -13.05 -6.96
CA THR A 90 -6.82 -12.79 -8.18
C THR A 90 -5.32 -13.04 -8.02
N VAL A 91 -4.72 -12.70 -6.89
CA VAL A 91 -3.29 -12.89 -6.66
C VAL A 91 -2.91 -14.38 -6.63
N PRO A 92 -3.59 -15.25 -5.84
CA PRO A 92 -3.33 -16.69 -5.89
C PRO A 92 -3.55 -17.29 -7.28
N ALA A 93 -4.61 -16.91 -7.98
CA ALA A 93 -4.92 -17.40 -9.31
C ALA A 93 -3.84 -17.02 -10.32
N PHE A 94 -3.42 -15.75 -10.33
CA PHE A 94 -2.39 -15.24 -11.21
C PHE A 94 -1.06 -16.00 -11.09
N PHE A 95 -0.63 -16.29 -9.86
CA PHE A 95 0.63 -17.01 -9.62
C PHE A 95 0.53 -18.53 -9.79
N LYS A 96 -0.68 -19.10 -9.82
CA LYS A 96 -0.90 -20.53 -10.05
C LYS A 96 -0.77 -20.93 -11.52
N GLU A 97 -1.20 -20.07 -12.44
CA GLU A 97 -1.32 -20.42 -13.86
C GLU A 97 0.00 -20.50 -14.62
N LYS A 98 1.02 -19.77 -14.20
CA LYS A 98 2.33 -19.72 -14.88
C LYS A 98 3.46 -19.56 -13.87
N GLN A 99 4.62 -20.14 -14.20
CA GLN A 99 5.85 -19.81 -13.50
C GLN A 99 6.19 -18.34 -13.78
N LYS A 100 5.89 -17.47 -12.84
CA LYS A 100 6.14 -16.03 -12.94
C LYS A 100 7.50 -15.71 -12.32
N ILE A 101 8.14 -14.72 -12.86
CA ILE A 101 9.38 -14.14 -12.33
C ILE A 101 9.11 -12.66 -12.20
N ILE A 102 9.32 -12.12 -11.01
CA ILE A 102 9.17 -10.70 -10.73
C ILE A 102 10.57 -10.08 -10.64
N PHE A 103 10.83 -9.05 -11.42
CA PHE A 103 12.03 -8.23 -11.30
C PHE A 103 11.80 -7.07 -10.32
N SER A 104 10.66 -6.42 -10.43
CA SER A 104 10.25 -5.35 -9.52
C SER A 104 8.74 -5.38 -9.31
N ALA A 105 8.30 -4.90 -8.16
CA ALA A 105 6.90 -4.70 -7.85
C ALA A 105 6.69 -3.31 -7.23
N ASN A 106 5.50 -2.75 -7.44
CA ASN A 106 4.99 -1.62 -6.69
C ASN A 106 3.76 -2.09 -5.93
N ILE A 107 3.80 -2.05 -4.61
CA ILE A 107 2.63 -2.30 -3.77
C ILE A 107 2.05 -0.93 -3.41
N ASP A 108 0.91 -0.63 -4.03
CA ASP A 108 0.19 0.61 -3.95
C ASP A 108 -1.30 0.25 -3.84
N CYS A 109 -1.66 -0.27 -2.67
CA CYS A 109 -3.00 -0.79 -2.38
C CYS A 109 -3.53 -0.31 -1.04
N ASP A 110 -2.85 0.67 -0.44
CA ASP A 110 -3.24 1.43 0.74
C ASP A 110 -3.45 0.62 2.03
N LEU A 111 -4.22 -0.47 1.97
CA LEU A 111 -4.78 -1.15 3.13
C LEU A 111 -3.99 -2.39 3.57
N TYR A 112 -4.16 -2.75 4.84
CA TYR A 112 -3.53 -3.90 5.49
C TYR A 112 -3.70 -5.20 4.71
N ASP A 113 -4.94 -5.55 4.33
CA ASP A 113 -5.24 -6.83 3.66
C ASP A 113 -4.54 -6.95 2.31
N GLY A 114 -4.43 -5.86 1.55
CA GLY A 114 -3.73 -5.85 0.27
C GLY A 114 -2.26 -6.21 0.42
N TYR A 115 -1.57 -5.56 1.35
CA TYR A 115 -0.17 -5.86 1.68
C TYR A 115 0.00 -7.29 2.20
N LYS A 116 -0.86 -7.73 3.13
CA LYS A 116 -0.82 -9.06 3.73
C LYS A 116 -0.94 -10.19 2.69
N ILE A 117 -1.76 -9.96 1.67
CA ILE A 117 -1.96 -10.93 0.59
C ILE A 117 -0.82 -10.89 -0.41
N CYS A 118 -0.40 -9.70 -0.85
CA CYS A 118 0.56 -9.57 -1.94
C CYS A 118 1.99 -9.95 -1.54
N LEU A 119 2.46 -9.55 -0.35
CA LEU A 119 3.85 -9.74 0.08
C LEU A 119 4.37 -11.18 -0.01
N PRO A 120 3.65 -12.22 0.46
CA PRO A 120 4.13 -13.61 0.36
C PRO A 120 4.34 -14.08 -1.09
N TYR A 121 3.45 -13.69 -2.00
CA TYR A 121 3.56 -14.05 -3.41
C TYR A 121 4.69 -13.31 -4.09
N ILE A 122 4.80 -12.01 -3.85
CA ILE A 122 5.87 -11.19 -4.42
C ILE A 122 7.23 -11.71 -3.92
N SER A 123 7.41 -11.91 -2.61
CA SER A 123 8.65 -12.45 -2.04
C SER A 123 9.06 -13.77 -2.70
N LYS A 124 8.10 -14.69 -2.83
CA LYS A 124 8.36 -16.01 -3.43
C LYS A 124 8.85 -15.94 -4.88
N TYR A 125 8.31 -15.01 -5.68
CA TYR A 125 8.57 -14.95 -7.12
C TYR A 125 9.53 -13.83 -7.52
N LEU A 126 9.94 -12.96 -6.59
CA LEU A 126 10.94 -11.92 -6.81
C LEU A 126 12.31 -12.55 -7.03
N GLN A 127 13.05 -12.07 -8.01
CA GLN A 127 14.43 -12.47 -8.24
C GLN A 127 15.40 -11.86 -7.21
N VAL A 128 16.53 -12.52 -7.00
CA VAL A 128 17.66 -11.94 -6.27
C VAL A 128 18.08 -10.62 -6.93
N GLY A 129 18.27 -9.57 -6.17
CA GLY A 129 18.51 -8.21 -6.65
C GLY A 129 17.24 -7.49 -7.13
N GLY A 130 16.09 -8.14 -7.08
CA GLY A 130 14.80 -7.50 -7.34
C GLY A 130 14.33 -6.67 -6.15
N TYR A 131 13.46 -5.70 -6.41
CA TYR A 131 12.96 -4.80 -5.38
C TYR A 131 11.44 -4.62 -5.42
N VAL A 132 10.89 -4.27 -4.26
CA VAL A 132 9.46 -3.98 -4.08
C VAL A 132 9.32 -2.58 -3.49
N HIS A 133 8.78 -1.66 -4.26
CA HIS A 133 8.42 -0.35 -3.73
C HIS A 133 7.18 -0.46 -2.84
N LEU A 134 7.21 0.23 -1.70
CA LEU A 134 6.15 0.24 -0.69
C LEU A 134 5.57 1.65 -0.62
N ASP A 135 4.47 1.92 -1.32
CA ASP A 135 3.95 3.29 -1.42
C ASP A 135 3.48 3.83 -0.07
N GLU A 136 2.77 3.02 0.70
CA GLU A 136 2.20 3.42 1.98
C GLU A 136 3.06 3.11 3.21
N TYR A 137 4.26 2.56 3.09
CA TYR A 137 5.05 2.22 4.28
C TYR A 137 5.29 3.43 5.19
N TYR A 138 5.44 4.61 4.61
CA TYR A 138 5.54 5.90 5.30
C TYR A 138 4.27 6.74 5.11
N SER A 139 3.12 6.11 5.07
CA SER A 139 1.84 6.82 4.91
C SER A 139 1.40 7.47 6.22
N ILE A 140 0.84 8.65 6.09
CA ILE A 140 0.14 9.34 7.19
C ILE A 140 -1.38 9.07 7.18
N LYS A 141 -1.84 8.16 6.33
CA LYS A 141 -3.26 7.88 6.11
C LYS A 141 -3.63 6.45 6.46
N PHE A 142 -2.74 5.50 6.13
CA PHE A 142 -3.02 4.07 6.15
C PHE A 142 -1.94 3.32 6.97
N PRO A 143 -2.14 3.14 8.29
CA PRO A 143 -1.16 2.47 9.15
C PRO A 143 -1.05 0.98 8.83
N GLY A 144 -2.13 0.38 8.32
CA GLY A 144 -2.23 -1.05 8.05
C GLY A 144 -1.20 -1.58 7.08
N ALA A 145 -0.84 -0.81 6.06
CA ALA A 145 0.21 -1.15 5.09
C ALA A 145 1.55 -1.43 5.77
N ARG A 146 1.98 -0.53 6.66
CA ARG A 146 3.23 -0.70 7.43
C ARG A 146 3.15 -1.86 8.41
N ILE A 147 2.05 -1.99 9.13
CA ILE A 147 1.84 -3.10 10.08
C ILE A 147 1.96 -4.44 9.34
N ALA A 148 1.29 -4.61 8.20
CA ALA A 148 1.36 -5.83 7.41
C ALA A 148 2.78 -6.14 6.92
N CYS A 149 3.52 -5.11 6.50
CA CYS A 149 4.90 -5.26 6.07
C CYS A 149 5.83 -5.67 7.22
N GLU A 150 5.72 -5.03 8.38
CA GLU A 150 6.53 -5.35 9.56
C GLU A 150 6.22 -6.75 10.11
N GLU A 151 4.96 -7.17 10.12
CA GLU A 151 4.57 -8.54 10.47
C GLU A 151 5.18 -9.57 9.51
N PHE A 152 5.15 -9.30 8.21
CA PHE A 152 5.73 -10.17 7.20
C PHE A 152 7.25 -10.31 7.40
N LEU A 153 7.96 -9.21 7.59
CA LEU A 153 9.42 -9.21 7.81
C LEU A 153 9.80 -9.89 9.13
N SER A 154 8.95 -9.78 10.15
CA SER A 154 9.20 -10.38 11.46
C SER A 154 9.00 -11.90 11.47
N SER A 155 8.38 -12.47 10.46
CA SER A 155 8.10 -13.92 10.37
C SER A 155 9.34 -14.79 10.15
N ASN A 156 10.53 -14.20 9.98
CA ASN A 156 11.84 -14.83 9.79
C ASN A 156 11.96 -15.81 8.61
N ASP A 157 10.97 -15.84 7.73
CA ASP A 157 10.89 -16.78 6.59
C ASP A 157 11.04 -16.03 5.25
N THR A 158 11.72 -14.88 5.28
CA THR A 158 11.92 -14.05 4.09
C THR A 158 13.39 -13.67 3.91
N ASP A 159 13.83 -13.68 2.67
CA ASP A 159 15.15 -13.20 2.22
C ASP A 159 15.10 -11.72 1.76
N LEU A 160 14.04 -11.01 2.16
CA LEU A 160 13.87 -9.59 1.87
C LEU A 160 14.45 -8.72 3.00
N SER A 161 15.16 -7.67 2.62
CA SER A 161 15.61 -6.61 3.53
C SER A 161 14.82 -5.32 3.28
N LEU A 162 14.46 -4.63 4.36
CA LEU A 162 13.82 -3.33 4.29
C LEU A 162 14.89 -2.24 4.17
N GLU A 163 14.76 -1.46 3.12
CA GLU A 163 15.71 -0.40 2.78
C GLU A 163 14.98 0.93 2.62
N LYS A 164 15.74 2.01 2.78
CA LYS A 164 15.24 3.38 2.61
C LYS A 164 16.17 4.17 1.70
N ASN A 165 15.60 4.89 0.75
CA ASN A 165 16.37 5.83 -0.05
C ASN A 165 16.90 6.99 0.80
N ASP A 166 18.12 7.41 0.55
CA ASP A 166 18.65 8.66 1.09
C ASP A 166 17.89 9.83 0.46
N THR A 167 16.96 10.38 1.24
CA THR A 167 16.21 11.57 0.87
C THR A 167 16.62 12.73 1.78
N PRO A 168 16.68 13.97 1.28
CA PRO A 168 16.78 15.15 2.14
C PRO A 168 15.68 15.15 3.20
N LYS A 169 15.94 15.72 4.37
CA LYS A 169 15.00 15.73 5.50
C LYS A 169 13.64 16.38 5.19
N GLU A 170 13.55 17.16 4.14
CA GLU A 170 12.36 17.88 3.70
C GLU A 170 11.56 17.10 2.66
N GLU A 171 12.07 15.98 2.16
CA GLU A 171 11.41 15.15 1.18
C GLU A 171 10.73 13.94 1.82
N PHE A 172 9.70 13.44 1.14
CA PHE A 172 8.96 12.26 1.56
C PHE A 172 9.84 11.01 1.46
N GLU A 173 9.94 10.24 2.53
CA GLU A 173 10.73 9.01 2.56
C GLU A 173 10.16 7.96 1.61
N ARG A 174 11.05 7.30 0.86
CA ARG A 174 10.72 6.17 -0.01
C ARG A 174 11.32 4.89 0.57
N TRP A 175 10.46 3.94 0.82
CA TRP A 175 10.80 2.65 1.40
C TRP A 175 10.60 1.54 0.38
N TYR A 176 11.48 0.55 0.40
CA TYR A 176 11.40 -0.60 -0.49
C TYR A 176 11.97 -1.85 0.17
N LEU A 177 11.59 -3.01 -0.34
CA LEU A 177 12.20 -4.29 0.00
C LEU A 177 13.14 -4.71 -1.11
N GLU A 178 14.29 -5.25 -0.76
CA GLU A 178 15.25 -5.81 -1.69
C GLU A 178 15.48 -7.28 -1.38
N LYS A 179 15.49 -8.13 -2.39
CA LYS A 179 15.82 -9.55 -2.27
C LYS A 179 17.31 -9.75 -2.34
N LYS A 180 17.89 -10.31 -1.28
CA LYS A 180 19.34 -10.59 -1.17
C LYS A 180 19.71 -11.91 -1.81
#